data_7a7c525478e634537e140f193d4a04c3
#
_entry.id   7a7c525478e634537e140f193d4a04c3
#
_cell.length_a   1.000
_cell.length_b   1.000
_cell.length_c   1.000
_cell.angle_alpha   90.00
_cell.angle_beta   90.00
_cell.angle_gamma   90.00
#
_symmetry.space_group_name_H-M   'P 1'
#
loop_
_entity.id
_entity.type
_entity.pdbx_description
1 polymer ?
#
loop_
_entity_poly.entity_id
_entity_poly.type
_entity_poly.pdbx_seq_one_letter_code
_entity_poly.pdbx_strand_id
1 'polypeptide(L)'
;MTLSVCMIVKDEEETLARCLNCVAPFADEIIIVDTGSTDDTVAIAKKYTDRVYFFEWRDDFAAARNYSFSKATCDLVMWLDADDVITEENAAEIVGLKKRDDYDVAFLKYAASFDGDKPVFVYYRERIFRRQCGFKWEGEVHEVVAASGRIVYSPACVYHNKVKRNQPMRNLGIYQRLISRGVKLGARQKFYYGRELFFNNMLTECVAVLSDFLKGDGWAENKVEACRTLYRAYMRLGDENAAVNALVTAFTVSYPRAEDCCALARFFEGKNDVRSAIYWYERALGTAEKEEDGGFINTDYLIYIPAISLCVLYDKAGDYSLAQYYNELAGSVKPDDASYLYNKKYFQTKLTER
;
A
#
# COMPACT_ATOMS: atom_id res chain seq x y z
N MET A 1 -10.81 26.28 10.34
CA MET A 1 -11.64 25.16 10.79
C MET A 1 -10.94 24.41 11.92
N THR A 2 -11.71 23.80 12.79
CA THR A 2 -11.20 22.90 13.86
C THR A 2 -11.14 21.45 13.38
N LEU A 3 -10.26 20.62 13.98
CA LEU A 3 -9.98 19.26 13.55
C LEU A 3 -10.09 18.26 14.71
N SER A 4 -10.98 17.28 14.58
CA SER A 4 -11.03 16.09 15.43
C SER A 4 -10.15 14.98 14.82
N VAL A 5 -9.21 14.43 15.59
CA VAL A 5 -8.49 13.22 15.21
C VAL A 5 -9.13 12.03 15.91
N CYS A 6 -9.60 11.07 15.10
CA CYS A 6 -10.34 9.88 15.52
C CYS A 6 -9.50 8.63 15.32
N MET A 7 -9.35 7.82 16.35
CA MET A 7 -8.57 6.60 16.34
C MET A 7 -9.36 5.44 16.93
N ILE A 8 -9.19 4.25 16.37
CA ILE A 8 -9.59 2.99 17.00
C ILE A 8 -8.33 2.26 17.43
N VAL A 9 -8.29 1.74 18.65
CA VAL A 9 -7.08 1.13 19.22
C VAL A 9 -7.38 -0.22 19.85
N LYS A 10 -6.38 -1.11 19.84
CA LYS A 10 -6.38 -2.36 20.60
C LYS A 10 -4.95 -2.84 20.85
N ASP A 11 -4.57 -2.92 22.13
CA ASP A 11 -3.26 -3.40 22.59
C ASP A 11 -2.10 -2.63 21.90
N GLU A 12 -2.12 -1.29 21.96
CA GLU A 12 -1.19 -0.37 21.27
C GLU A 12 -0.25 0.38 22.24
N GLU A 13 0.07 -0.19 23.40
CA GLU A 13 0.91 0.46 24.43
C GLU A 13 2.29 0.89 23.91
N GLU A 14 2.87 0.15 22.95
CA GLU A 14 4.20 0.44 22.40
C GLU A 14 4.20 1.61 21.39
N THR A 15 3.07 1.89 20.74
CA THR A 15 3.00 2.81 19.59
C THR A 15 2.17 4.06 19.85
N LEU A 16 1.10 3.94 20.64
CA LEU A 16 0.08 4.98 20.79
C LEU A 16 0.66 6.31 21.32
N ALA A 17 1.54 6.29 22.30
CA ALA A 17 2.14 7.52 22.84
C ALA A 17 2.93 8.29 21.76
N ARG A 18 3.68 7.58 20.92
CA ARG A 18 4.42 8.18 19.81
C ARG A 18 3.48 8.85 18.80
N CYS A 19 2.42 8.17 18.41
CA CYS A 19 1.40 8.72 17.50
C CYS A 19 0.74 9.96 18.12
N LEU A 20 0.30 9.89 19.38
CA LEU A 20 -0.39 11.00 20.04
C LEU A 20 0.52 12.23 20.24
N ASN A 21 1.82 12.03 20.49
CA ASN A 21 2.78 13.13 20.53
C ASN A 21 2.88 13.90 19.19
N CYS A 22 2.77 13.19 18.05
CA CYS A 22 2.78 13.84 16.73
C CYS A 22 1.45 14.57 16.44
N VAL A 23 0.35 14.11 17.03
CA VAL A 23 -1.02 14.61 16.76
C VAL A 23 -1.37 15.82 17.62
N ALA A 24 -0.99 15.81 18.90
CA ALA A 24 -1.35 16.83 19.89
C ALA A 24 -1.06 18.28 19.45
N PRO A 25 0.01 18.60 18.70
CA PRO A 25 0.28 19.98 18.29
C PRO A 25 -0.73 20.58 17.30
N PHE A 26 -1.47 19.78 16.54
CA PHE A 26 -2.36 20.28 15.49
C PHE A 26 -3.83 19.89 15.66
N ALA A 27 -4.14 18.89 16.48
CA ALA A 27 -5.51 18.46 16.75
C ALA A 27 -6.18 19.41 17.74
N ASP A 28 -7.43 19.81 17.44
CA ASP A 28 -8.25 20.57 18.41
C ASP A 28 -9.05 19.60 19.31
N GLU A 29 -9.20 18.35 18.87
CA GLU A 29 -9.90 17.29 19.57
C GLU A 29 -9.27 15.94 19.24
N ILE A 30 -9.03 15.10 20.24
CA ILE A 30 -8.53 13.72 20.07
C ILE A 30 -9.57 12.77 20.63
N ILE A 31 -10.03 11.82 19.80
CA ILE A 31 -11.03 10.81 20.14
C ILE A 31 -10.39 9.43 19.99
N ILE A 32 -10.36 8.70 21.08
CA ILE A 32 -9.85 7.33 21.13
C ILE A 32 -11.00 6.37 21.39
N VAL A 33 -11.15 5.37 20.54
CA VAL A 33 -12.10 4.28 20.72
C VAL A 33 -11.32 3.01 20.96
N ASP A 34 -11.32 2.54 22.19
CA ASP A 34 -10.74 1.27 22.58
C ASP A 34 -11.67 0.12 22.20
N THR A 35 -11.14 -0.90 21.55
CA THR A 35 -11.88 -2.08 21.10
C THR A 35 -11.59 -3.33 21.94
N GLY A 36 -11.13 -3.14 23.18
CA GLY A 36 -10.89 -4.19 24.15
C GLY A 36 -9.41 -4.47 24.37
N SER A 37 -8.62 -3.44 24.64
CA SER A 37 -7.22 -3.57 25.03
C SER A 37 -7.08 -4.24 26.40
N THR A 38 -6.01 -5.01 26.55
CA THR A 38 -5.65 -5.72 27.78
C THR A 38 -4.33 -5.24 28.36
N ASP A 39 -3.64 -4.34 27.66
CA ASP A 39 -2.39 -3.68 28.02
C ASP A 39 -2.63 -2.24 28.53
N ASP A 40 -1.58 -1.44 28.64
CA ASP A 40 -1.63 -0.05 29.13
C ASP A 40 -2.19 0.97 28.10
N THR A 41 -2.71 0.53 26.93
CA THR A 41 -3.22 1.41 25.87
C THR A 41 -4.20 2.46 26.39
N VAL A 42 -5.21 2.06 27.19
CA VAL A 42 -6.23 2.98 27.71
C VAL A 42 -5.61 3.97 28.72
N ALA A 43 -4.67 3.52 29.55
CA ALA A 43 -3.97 4.38 30.51
C ALA A 43 -3.10 5.43 29.80
N ILE A 44 -2.48 5.04 28.67
CA ILE A 44 -1.72 5.96 27.80
C ILE A 44 -2.66 6.97 27.16
N ALA A 45 -3.75 6.53 26.53
CA ALA A 45 -4.72 7.40 25.86
C ALA A 45 -5.24 8.51 26.78
N LYS A 46 -5.57 8.18 28.02
CA LYS A 46 -6.09 9.12 29.04
C LYS A 46 -5.09 10.22 29.46
N LYS A 47 -3.81 10.11 29.13
CA LYS A 47 -2.82 11.18 29.34
C LYS A 47 -2.94 12.31 28.31
N TYR A 48 -3.61 12.06 27.18
CA TYR A 48 -3.72 12.99 26.06
C TYR A 48 -5.14 13.54 25.88
N THR A 49 -6.16 12.78 26.29
CA THR A 49 -7.56 13.17 26.11
C THR A 49 -8.47 12.47 27.13
N ASP A 50 -9.53 13.18 27.56
CA ASP A 50 -10.62 12.58 28.34
C ASP A 50 -11.67 11.88 27.46
N ARG A 51 -11.55 12.02 26.11
CA ARG A 51 -12.49 11.44 25.15
C ARG A 51 -12.05 10.03 24.75
N VAL A 52 -11.97 9.15 25.71
CA VAL A 52 -11.66 7.72 25.52
C VAL A 52 -12.96 6.95 25.71
N TYR A 53 -13.37 6.24 24.66
CA TYR A 53 -14.61 5.48 24.61
C TYR A 53 -14.32 4.02 24.42
N PHE A 54 -15.21 3.13 24.89
CA PHE A 54 -15.16 1.70 24.64
C PHE A 54 -16.13 1.33 23.52
N PHE A 55 -15.71 0.41 22.63
CA PHE A 55 -16.53 -0.20 21.60
C PHE A 55 -16.32 -1.72 21.64
N GLU A 56 -17.38 -2.47 21.89
CA GLU A 56 -17.32 -3.91 21.86
C GLU A 56 -16.97 -4.41 20.46
N TRP A 57 -15.86 -5.13 20.32
CA TRP A 57 -15.39 -5.63 19.04
C TRP A 57 -16.33 -6.65 18.43
N ARG A 58 -16.71 -6.45 17.17
CA ARG A 58 -17.70 -7.29 16.45
C ARG A 58 -17.16 -7.76 15.09
N ASP A 59 -15.85 -7.86 14.92
CA ASP A 59 -15.19 -8.18 13.64
C ASP A 59 -15.53 -7.20 12.52
N ASP A 60 -15.74 -5.93 12.88
CA ASP A 60 -16.17 -4.87 11.97
C ASP A 60 -15.40 -3.57 12.26
N PHE A 61 -14.37 -3.32 11.44
CA PHE A 61 -13.55 -2.11 11.53
C PHE A 61 -14.36 -0.86 11.16
N ALA A 62 -15.22 -0.93 10.13
CA ALA A 62 -16.04 0.21 9.73
C ALA A 62 -16.98 0.64 10.85
N ALA A 63 -17.60 -0.30 11.56
CA ALA A 63 -18.46 0.01 12.69
C ALA A 63 -17.70 0.74 13.81
N ALA A 64 -16.50 0.27 14.17
CA ALA A 64 -15.66 0.91 15.18
C ALA A 64 -15.22 2.32 14.75
N ARG A 65 -14.79 2.50 13.47
CA ARG A 65 -14.40 3.82 12.94
C ARG A 65 -15.61 4.76 12.81
N ASN A 66 -16.77 4.29 12.40
CA ASN A 66 -18.00 5.07 12.38
C ASN A 66 -18.41 5.51 13.79
N TYR A 67 -18.22 4.64 14.78
CA TYR A 67 -18.46 5.01 16.18
C TYR A 67 -17.48 6.11 16.62
N SER A 68 -16.20 6.05 16.26
CA SER A 68 -15.25 7.13 16.57
C SER A 68 -15.62 8.44 15.87
N PHE A 69 -16.02 8.40 14.59
CA PHE A 69 -16.48 9.57 13.85
C PHE A 69 -17.74 10.21 14.47
N SER A 70 -18.65 9.39 15.02
CA SER A 70 -19.86 9.89 15.69
C SER A 70 -19.58 10.70 16.96
N LYS A 71 -18.37 10.58 17.52
CA LYS A 71 -17.94 11.35 18.72
C LYS A 71 -17.28 12.68 18.35
N ALA A 72 -16.90 12.88 17.08
CA ALA A 72 -16.27 14.11 16.61
C ALA A 72 -17.19 15.31 16.66
N THR A 73 -16.67 16.44 17.16
CA THR A 73 -17.46 17.69 17.27
C THR A 73 -16.88 18.82 16.42
N CYS A 74 -15.63 18.73 15.94
CA CYS A 74 -14.98 19.74 15.13
C CYS A 74 -15.52 19.82 13.69
N ASP A 75 -15.09 20.83 12.93
CA ASP A 75 -15.48 21.03 11.53
C ASP A 75 -14.97 19.92 10.60
N LEU A 76 -13.77 19.46 10.88
CA LEU A 76 -13.05 18.41 10.15
C LEU A 76 -12.86 17.18 11.03
N VAL A 77 -12.86 16.01 10.40
CA VAL A 77 -12.53 14.72 11.03
C VAL A 77 -11.39 14.09 10.28
N MET A 78 -10.32 13.72 10.99
CA MET A 78 -9.20 12.96 10.49
C MET A 78 -9.14 11.61 11.19
N TRP A 79 -8.76 10.56 10.48
CA TRP A 79 -8.48 9.27 11.09
C TRP A 79 -6.99 8.94 11.03
N LEU A 80 -6.52 8.24 12.06
CA LEU A 80 -5.16 7.68 12.13
C LEU A 80 -5.20 6.31 12.79
N ASP A 81 -4.21 5.49 12.50
CA ASP A 81 -3.91 4.27 13.22
C ASP A 81 -2.88 4.56 14.33
N ALA A 82 -2.85 3.74 15.37
CA ALA A 82 -2.00 3.99 16.56
C ALA A 82 -0.49 3.89 16.28
N ASP A 83 -0.11 3.26 15.17
CA ASP A 83 1.26 3.11 14.69
C ASP A 83 1.64 4.12 13.57
N ASP A 84 0.72 5.03 13.21
CA ASP A 84 1.00 6.11 12.29
C ASP A 84 1.87 7.21 12.95
N VAL A 85 2.74 7.83 12.15
CA VAL A 85 3.62 8.94 12.56
C VAL A 85 3.48 10.07 11.55
N ILE A 86 3.46 11.31 12.06
CA ILE A 86 3.41 12.53 11.26
C ILE A 86 4.60 13.40 11.70
N THR A 87 5.46 13.81 10.77
CA THR A 87 6.56 14.73 11.05
C THR A 87 6.06 16.16 11.27
N GLU A 88 6.87 17.02 11.88
CA GLU A 88 6.52 18.43 12.09
C GLU A 88 6.20 19.15 10.77
N GLU A 89 6.93 18.86 9.71
CA GLU A 89 6.69 19.41 8.37
C GLU A 89 5.31 18.99 7.85
N ASN A 90 4.97 17.71 7.95
CA ASN A 90 3.65 17.22 7.52
C ASN A 90 2.51 17.73 8.42
N ALA A 91 2.76 17.94 9.71
CA ALA A 91 1.80 18.57 10.61
C ALA A 91 1.50 20.03 10.20
N ALA A 92 2.52 20.77 9.75
CA ALA A 92 2.33 22.13 9.24
C ALA A 92 1.45 22.16 7.98
N GLU A 93 1.59 21.20 7.07
CA GLU A 93 0.70 21.03 5.92
C GLU A 93 -0.75 20.75 6.34
N ILE A 94 -0.96 19.91 7.35
CA ILE A 94 -2.31 19.64 7.91
C ILE A 94 -2.90 20.91 8.53
N VAL A 95 -2.11 21.69 9.24
CA VAL A 95 -2.54 23.02 9.75
C VAL A 95 -2.90 23.96 8.60
N GLY A 96 -2.20 23.87 7.46
CA GLY A 96 -2.54 24.58 6.22
C GLY A 96 -3.94 24.19 5.71
N LEU A 97 -4.27 22.90 5.71
CA LEU A 97 -5.59 22.41 5.31
C LEU A 97 -6.71 22.92 6.23
N LYS A 98 -6.49 23.08 7.53
CA LYS A 98 -7.48 23.68 8.47
C LYS A 98 -7.87 25.11 8.11
N LYS A 99 -7.06 25.84 7.35
CA LYS A 99 -7.33 27.23 6.92
C LYS A 99 -8.13 27.32 5.62
N ARG A 100 -8.32 26.19 4.92
CA ARG A 100 -9.01 26.11 3.64
C ARG A 100 -10.48 25.69 3.83
N ASP A 101 -11.37 26.19 2.97
CA ASP A 101 -12.80 25.86 2.95
C ASP A 101 -13.28 25.30 1.59
N ASP A 102 -12.35 25.09 0.65
CA ASP A 102 -12.57 24.74 -0.74
C ASP A 102 -12.60 23.21 -0.99
N TYR A 103 -12.60 22.38 0.05
CA TYR A 103 -12.65 20.94 -0.07
C TYR A 103 -13.62 20.27 0.89
N ASP A 104 -14.06 19.07 0.55
CA ASP A 104 -14.89 18.19 1.39
C ASP A 104 -14.10 16.96 1.86
N VAL A 105 -13.13 16.52 1.06
CA VAL A 105 -12.19 15.43 1.38
C VAL A 105 -10.76 15.83 1.00
N ALA A 106 -9.81 15.63 1.90
CA ALA A 106 -8.39 15.74 1.60
C ALA A 106 -7.72 14.36 1.64
N PHE A 107 -7.04 14.04 0.54
CA PHE A 107 -6.16 12.88 0.41
C PHE A 107 -4.75 13.28 0.83
N LEU A 108 -4.16 12.49 1.71
CA LEU A 108 -2.77 12.62 2.14
C LEU A 108 -1.96 11.42 1.65
N LYS A 109 -0.67 11.61 1.41
CA LYS A 109 0.24 10.51 1.12
C LYS A 109 0.33 9.57 2.32
N TYR A 110 0.40 8.28 2.05
CA TYR A 110 0.59 7.23 3.05
C TYR A 110 1.78 6.38 2.67
N ALA A 111 2.84 6.47 3.46
CA ALA A 111 4.04 5.67 3.28
C ALA A 111 3.90 4.37 4.07
N ALA A 112 3.68 3.26 3.36
CA ALA A 112 3.35 1.96 3.96
C ALA A 112 4.54 0.99 4.04
N SER A 113 5.64 1.25 3.32
CA SER A 113 6.88 0.48 3.48
C SER A 113 8.11 1.34 3.18
N PHE A 114 9.26 0.89 3.72
CA PHE A 114 10.49 1.66 3.75
C PHE A 114 11.68 0.77 3.38
N ASP A 115 12.70 1.39 2.77
CA ASP A 115 14.05 0.89 2.62
C ASP A 115 14.96 1.79 3.47
N GLY A 116 15.36 1.32 4.65
CA GLY A 116 15.89 2.20 5.69
C GLY A 116 14.86 3.27 6.07
N ASP A 117 15.24 4.55 5.98
CA ASP A 117 14.35 5.68 6.27
C ASP A 117 13.62 6.21 5.03
N LYS A 118 13.89 5.66 3.84
CA LYS A 118 13.27 6.10 2.58
C LYS A 118 11.97 5.35 2.31
N PRO A 119 10.82 6.03 2.12
CA PRO A 119 9.59 5.37 1.73
C PRO A 119 9.70 4.83 0.30
N VAL A 120 9.41 3.54 0.12
CA VAL A 120 9.44 2.84 -1.19
C VAL A 120 8.06 2.46 -1.69
N PHE A 121 7.05 2.53 -0.83
CA PHE A 121 5.67 2.25 -1.20
C PHE A 121 4.76 3.34 -0.63
N VAL A 122 4.32 4.24 -1.50
CA VAL A 122 3.52 5.43 -1.13
C VAL A 122 2.30 5.50 -2.03
N TYR A 123 1.16 5.85 -1.45
CA TYR A 123 -0.08 6.09 -2.16
C TYR A 123 -0.96 7.07 -1.41
N TYR A 124 -1.92 7.67 -2.10
CA TYR A 124 -2.87 8.59 -1.49
C TYR A 124 -3.98 7.84 -0.75
N ARG A 125 -4.30 8.32 0.47
CA ARG A 125 -5.45 7.86 1.25
C ARG A 125 -6.32 9.05 1.65
N GLU A 126 -7.61 8.82 1.62
CA GLU A 126 -8.61 9.73 2.16
C GLU A 126 -8.44 9.84 3.68
N ARG A 127 -7.95 11.00 4.17
CA ARG A 127 -7.57 11.15 5.58
C ARG A 127 -8.37 12.19 6.33
N ILE A 128 -8.75 13.29 5.66
CA ILE A 128 -9.47 14.39 6.31
C ILE A 128 -10.80 14.63 5.59
N PHE A 129 -11.85 14.73 6.37
CA PHE A 129 -13.22 14.86 5.87
C PHE A 129 -13.91 16.05 6.52
N ARG A 130 -14.71 16.76 5.75
CA ARG A 130 -15.64 17.75 6.30
C ARG A 130 -16.77 17.03 7.04
N ARG A 131 -16.87 17.21 8.38
CA ARG A 131 -17.81 16.47 9.24
C ARG A 131 -19.26 16.61 8.80
N GLN A 132 -19.67 17.82 8.38
CA GLN A 132 -21.04 18.07 7.93
C GLN A 132 -21.46 17.26 6.68
N CYS A 133 -20.51 16.74 5.89
CA CYS A 133 -20.82 15.91 4.73
C CYS A 133 -21.25 14.49 5.13
N GLY A 134 -21.09 14.08 6.38
CA GLY A 134 -21.62 12.84 6.91
C GLY A 134 -20.97 11.57 6.32
N PHE A 135 -19.71 11.62 5.91
CA PHE A 135 -18.97 10.48 5.39
C PHE A 135 -18.97 9.32 6.38
N LYS A 136 -19.09 8.10 5.83
CA LYS A 136 -19.12 6.86 6.61
C LYS A 136 -18.13 5.84 6.05
N TRP A 137 -17.58 5.03 6.93
CA TRP A 137 -16.80 3.85 6.61
C TRP A 137 -17.71 2.71 6.18
N GLU A 138 -17.28 1.95 5.19
CA GLU A 138 -17.96 0.78 4.65
C GLU A 138 -17.00 -0.41 4.56
N GLY A 139 -17.50 -1.61 4.86
CA GLY A 139 -16.76 -2.86 4.85
C GLY A 139 -16.17 -3.24 6.20
N GLU A 140 -16.36 -4.49 6.60
CA GLU A 140 -15.97 -5.02 7.91
C GLU A 140 -14.45 -5.08 8.08
N VAL A 141 -13.74 -5.31 6.96
CA VAL A 141 -12.28 -5.29 6.88
C VAL A 141 -11.86 -4.73 5.51
N HIS A 142 -10.69 -4.12 5.43
CA HIS A 142 -10.25 -3.28 4.31
C HIS A 142 -11.28 -2.19 3.99
N GLU A 143 -11.78 -1.62 5.06
CA GLU A 143 -12.79 -0.58 5.04
C GLU A 143 -12.33 0.68 4.28
N VAL A 144 -13.28 1.39 3.73
CA VAL A 144 -13.07 2.59 2.94
C VAL A 144 -14.16 3.61 3.20
N VAL A 145 -13.83 4.87 3.04
CA VAL A 145 -14.82 5.94 2.88
C VAL A 145 -14.96 6.25 1.40
N ALA A 146 -16.16 6.12 0.84
CA ALA A 146 -16.43 6.54 -0.53
C ALA A 146 -16.32 8.08 -0.63
N ALA A 147 -15.13 8.55 -0.99
CA ALA A 147 -14.85 9.98 -1.12
C ALA A 147 -15.66 10.59 -2.26
N SER A 148 -16.32 11.70 -2.00
CA SER A 148 -17.12 12.43 -2.99
C SER A 148 -17.11 13.93 -2.69
N GLY A 149 -17.63 14.75 -3.60
CA GLY A 149 -17.60 16.21 -3.47
C GLY A 149 -16.27 16.81 -3.94
N ARG A 150 -15.84 17.89 -3.31
CA ARG A 150 -14.61 18.61 -3.65
C ARG A 150 -13.43 17.89 -3.02
N ILE A 151 -12.59 17.28 -3.84
CA ILE A 151 -11.42 16.51 -3.42
C ILE A 151 -10.15 17.33 -3.62
N VAL A 152 -9.26 17.33 -2.63
CA VAL A 152 -7.92 17.91 -2.73
C VAL A 152 -6.88 16.86 -2.37
N TYR A 153 -5.71 16.96 -3.01
CA TYR A 153 -4.52 16.16 -2.71
C TYR A 153 -3.50 17.06 -2.00
N SER A 154 -3.03 16.60 -0.84
CA SER A 154 -2.01 17.30 -0.06
C SER A 154 -0.67 16.57 -0.15
N PRO A 155 0.46 17.27 -0.19
CA PRO A 155 1.77 16.66 -0.12
C PRO A 155 2.07 16.04 1.26
N ALA A 156 1.29 16.39 2.30
CA ALA A 156 1.45 15.82 3.64
C ALA A 156 1.48 14.30 3.61
N CYS A 157 2.43 13.71 4.31
CA CYS A 157 2.62 12.27 4.38
C CYS A 157 2.39 11.74 5.79
N VAL A 158 1.62 10.67 5.89
CA VAL A 158 1.47 9.85 7.09
C VAL A 158 2.35 8.61 6.92
N TYR A 159 3.21 8.35 7.88
CA TYR A 159 4.16 7.24 7.87
C TYR A 159 3.64 6.08 8.71
N HIS A 160 3.45 4.91 8.11
CA HIS A 160 3.06 3.70 8.83
C HIS A 160 4.29 3.04 9.45
N ASN A 161 4.57 3.38 10.68
CA ASN A 161 5.72 2.87 11.41
C ASN A 161 5.33 1.69 12.32
N LYS A 162 5.02 0.56 11.69
CA LYS A 162 4.52 -0.64 12.34
C LYS A 162 5.58 -1.31 13.21
N VAL A 163 5.23 -1.54 14.47
CA VAL A 163 6.06 -2.27 15.45
C VAL A 163 5.54 -3.70 15.62
N LYS A 164 4.22 -3.88 15.62
CA LYS A 164 3.60 -5.19 15.85
C LYS A 164 3.75 -6.16 14.68
N ARG A 165 3.89 -7.43 15.02
CA ARG A 165 3.84 -8.51 14.03
C ARG A 165 2.45 -8.62 13.40
N ASN A 166 2.43 -8.95 12.10
CA ASN A 166 1.19 -9.25 11.40
C ASN A 166 0.42 -10.37 12.10
N GLN A 167 -0.90 -10.23 12.14
CA GLN A 167 -1.83 -11.31 12.51
C GLN A 167 -2.43 -11.87 11.21
N PRO A 168 -1.75 -12.79 10.52
CA PRO A 168 -2.09 -13.14 9.14
C PRO A 168 -3.50 -13.69 8.99
N MET A 169 -4.00 -14.44 9.99
CA MET A 169 -5.32 -15.06 9.93
C MET A 169 -6.49 -14.15 10.34
N ARG A 170 -6.22 -12.95 10.90
CA ARG A 170 -7.29 -12.08 11.43
C ARG A 170 -8.28 -11.66 10.35
N ASN A 171 -7.80 -11.05 9.29
CA ASN A 171 -8.65 -10.54 8.21
C ASN A 171 -9.32 -11.68 7.43
N LEU A 172 -8.56 -12.73 7.15
CA LEU A 172 -9.09 -13.95 6.52
C LEU A 172 -10.25 -14.53 7.35
N GLY A 173 -10.09 -14.62 8.68
CA GLY A 173 -11.11 -15.11 9.60
C GLY A 173 -12.38 -14.26 9.59
N ILE A 174 -12.27 -12.94 9.44
CA ILE A 174 -13.44 -12.06 9.31
C ILE A 174 -14.22 -12.42 8.03
N TYR A 175 -13.54 -12.52 6.87
CA TYR A 175 -14.21 -12.93 5.62
C TYR A 175 -14.87 -14.30 5.70
N GLN A 176 -14.20 -15.29 6.29
CA GLN A 176 -14.74 -16.63 6.47
C GLN A 176 -16.00 -16.63 7.34
N ARG A 177 -16.03 -15.84 8.42
CA ARG A 177 -17.22 -15.67 9.26
C ARG A 177 -18.37 -14.96 8.53
N LEU A 178 -18.08 -13.96 7.70
CA LEU A 178 -19.10 -13.30 6.87
C LEU A 178 -19.74 -14.31 5.89
N ILE A 179 -18.92 -15.09 5.20
CA ILE A 179 -19.37 -16.11 4.25
C ILE A 179 -20.21 -17.18 4.98
N SER A 180 -19.76 -17.65 6.14
CA SER A 180 -20.50 -18.65 6.93
C SER A 180 -21.88 -18.19 7.42
N ARG A 181 -22.05 -16.86 7.57
CA ARG A 181 -23.34 -16.22 7.88
C ARG A 181 -24.19 -15.96 6.64
N GLY A 182 -23.76 -16.41 5.45
CA GLY A 182 -24.49 -16.25 4.19
C GLY A 182 -24.36 -14.86 3.55
N VAL A 183 -23.40 -14.02 4.00
CA VAL A 183 -23.16 -12.72 3.39
C VAL A 183 -22.53 -12.91 2.02
N LYS A 184 -23.14 -12.32 0.98
CA LYS A 184 -22.60 -12.28 -0.37
C LYS A 184 -21.57 -11.15 -0.45
N LEU A 185 -20.30 -11.50 -0.68
CA LEU A 185 -19.24 -10.52 -0.80
C LEU A 185 -19.43 -9.65 -2.06
N GLY A 186 -19.39 -8.34 -1.90
CA GLY A 186 -19.31 -7.37 -3.00
C GLY A 186 -17.96 -7.43 -3.73
N ALA A 187 -17.83 -6.70 -4.84
CA ALA A 187 -16.62 -6.73 -5.67
C ALA A 187 -15.35 -6.39 -4.86
N ARG A 188 -15.36 -5.30 -4.08
CA ARG A 188 -14.23 -4.91 -3.22
C ARG A 188 -13.88 -6.00 -2.20
N GLN A 189 -14.86 -6.57 -1.52
CA GLN A 189 -14.66 -7.62 -0.52
C GLN A 189 -14.10 -8.91 -1.15
N LYS A 190 -14.58 -9.32 -2.35
CA LYS A 190 -14.02 -10.46 -3.10
C LYS A 190 -12.54 -10.25 -3.44
N PHE A 191 -12.18 -9.06 -3.91
CA PHE A 191 -10.80 -8.72 -4.22
C PHE A 191 -9.89 -8.88 -2.99
N TYR A 192 -10.24 -8.24 -1.88
CA TYR A 192 -9.42 -8.33 -0.67
C TYR A 192 -9.44 -9.73 -0.05
N TYR A 193 -10.57 -10.45 -0.08
CA TYR A 193 -10.62 -11.84 0.34
C TYR A 193 -9.67 -12.73 -0.47
N GLY A 194 -9.64 -12.56 -1.79
CA GLY A 194 -8.69 -13.26 -2.65
C GLY A 194 -7.23 -12.95 -2.30
N ARG A 195 -6.91 -11.69 -1.96
CA ARG A 195 -5.57 -11.32 -1.48
C ARG A 195 -5.24 -11.95 -0.12
N GLU A 196 -6.17 -11.95 0.83
CA GLU A 196 -5.98 -12.62 2.12
C GLU A 196 -5.74 -14.13 1.95
N LEU A 197 -6.45 -14.79 1.05
CA LEU A 197 -6.21 -16.19 0.70
C LEU A 197 -4.78 -16.39 0.15
N PHE A 198 -4.32 -15.52 -0.74
CA PHE A 198 -2.95 -15.56 -1.27
C PHE A 198 -1.89 -15.40 -0.18
N PHE A 199 -2.02 -14.41 0.69
CA PHE A 199 -1.08 -14.17 1.78
C PHE A 199 -1.04 -15.28 2.82
N ASN A 200 -2.15 -16.01 2.96
CA ASN A 200 -2.24 -17.18 3.83
C ASN A 200 -1.96 -18.51 3.10
N ASN A 201 -1.36 -18.45 1.89
CA ASN A 201 -0.96 -19.60 1.07
C ASN A 201 -2.11 -20.54 0.66
N MET A 202 -3.35 -20.06 0.67
CA MET A 202 -4.55 -20.78 0.16
C MET A 202 -4.71 -20.48 -1.34
N LEU A 203 -3.76 -21.00 -2.14
CA LEU A 203 -3.58 -20.57 -3.53
C LEU A 203 -4.72 -21.00 -4.45
N THR A 204 -5.26 -22.19 -4.27
CA THR A 204 -6.36 -22.71 -5.09
C THR A 204 -7.64 -21.89 -4.89
N GLU A 205 -7.96 -21.60 -3.63
CA GLU A 205 -9.11 -20.75 -3.27
C GLU A 205 -8.91 -19.30 -3.73
N CYS A 206 -7.69 -18.78 -3.61
CA CYS A 206 -7.32 -17.47 -4.14
C CYS A 206 -7.62 -17.38 -5.64
N VAL A 207 -7.18 -18.37 -6.41
CA VAL A 207 -7.43 -18.44 -7.86
C VAL A 207 -8.93 -18.45 -8.15
N ALA A 208 -9.71 -19.28 -7.46
CA ALA A 208 -11.15 -19.34 -7.65
C ALA A 208 -11.84 -17.99 -7.39
N VAL A 209 -11.52 -17.35 -6.26
CA VAL A 209 -12.13 -16.09 -5.83
C VAL A 209 -11.75 -14.93 -6.74
N LEU A 210 -10.45 -14.77 -7.07
CA LEU A 210 -10.02 -13.66 -7.93
C LEU A 210 -10.44 -13.84 -9.38
N SER A 211 -10.48 -15.06 -9.90
CA SER A 211 -11.02 -15.34 -11.24
C SER A 211 -12.52 -15.01 -11.34
N ASP A 212 -13.29 -15.27 -10.27
CA ASP A 212 -14.68 -14.85 -10.21
C ASP A 212 -14.82 -13.32 -10.08
N PHE A 213 -13.98 -12.68 -9.28
CA PHE A 213 -13.94 -11.21 -9.17
C PHE A 213 -13.71 -10.53 -10.53
N LEU A 214 -12.79 -11.05 -11.35
CA LEU A 214 -12.45 -10.45 -12.66
C LEU A 214 -13.60 -10.50 -13.67
N LYS A 215 -14.57 -11.39 -13.51
CA LYS A 215 -15.78 -11.48 -14.37
C LYS A 215 -16.80 -10.38 -14.09
N GLY A 216 -16.74 -9.79 -12.89
CA GLY A 216 -17.72 -8.79 -12.46
C GLY A 216 -17.22 -7.35 -12.63
N ASP A 217 -18.05 -6.42 -12.16
CA ASP A 217 -17.68 -5.01 -12.05
C ASP A 217 -16.77 -4.80 -10.84
N GLY A 218 -15.66 -4.09 -11.05
CA GLY A 218 -14.71 -3.78 -10.01
C GLY A 218 -13.83 -2.60 -10.44
N TRP A 219 -13.30 -1.90 -9.46
CA TRP A 219 -12.35 -0.82 -9.73
C TRP A 219 -11.14 -1.33 -10.51
N ALA A 220 -10.74 -0.58 -11.56
CA ALA A 220 -9.69 -0.97 -12.49
C ALA A 220 -8.38 -1.36 -11.78
N GLU A 221 -7.95 -0.57 -10.78
CA GLU A 221 -6.74 -0.86 -10.00
C GLU A 221 -6.83 -2.19 -9.25
N ASN A 222 -8.00 -2.51 -8.68
CA ASN A 222 -8.21 -3.80 -8.04
C ASN A 222 -8.16 -4.95 -9.04
N LYS A 223 -8.64 -4.75 -10.29
CA LYS A 223 -8.55 -5.76 -11.35
C LYS A 223 -7.11 -6.00 -11.79
N VAL A 224 -6.31 -4.94 -11.96
CA VAL A 224 -4.88 -5.05 -12.27
C VAL A 224 -4.16 -5.82 -11.18
N GLU A 225 -4.34 -5.44 -9.91
CA GLU A 225 -3.68 -6.12 -8.79
C GLU A 225 -4.19 -7.55 -8.57
N ALA A 226 -5.46 -7.85 -8.89
CA ALA A 226 -5.98 -9.21 -8.90
C ALA A 226 -5.27 -10.07 -9.96
N CYS A 227 -5.04 -9.54 -11.16
CA CYS A 227 -4.29 -10.23 -12.21
C CYS A 227 -2.83 -10.50 -11.78
N ARG A 228 -2.16 -9.54 -11.14
CA ARG A 228 -0.82 -9.72 -10.56
C ARG A 228 -0.80 -10.78 -9.46
N THR A 229 -1.83 -10.79 -8.60
CA THR A 229 -1.96 -11.79 -7.54
C THR A 229 -2.19 -13.18 -8.12
N LEU A 230 -3.02 -13.30 -9.16
CA LEU A 230 -3.23 -14.54 -9.89
C LEU A 230 -1.95 -15.04 -10.57
N TYR A 231 -1.19 -14.14 -11.23
CA TYR A 231 0.13 -14.47 -11.77
C TYR A 231 1.02 -15.12 -10.71
N ARG A 232 1.15 -14.48 -9.54
CA ARG A 232 1.97 -14.99 -8.43
C ARG A 232 1.44 -16.32 -7.87
N ALA A 233 0.11 -16.47 -7.79
CA ALA A 233 -0.52 -17.70 -7.32
C ALA A 233 -0.27 -18.85 -8.29
N TYR A 234 -0.50 -18.65 -9.60
CA TYR A 234 -0.25 -19.67 -10.63
C TYR A 234 1.22 -20.05 -10.74
N MET A 235 2.16 -19.08 -10.64
CA MET A 235 3.60 -19.38 -10.59
C MET A 235 3.95 -20.30 -9.42
N ARG A 236 3.36 -20.08 -8.23
CA ARG A 236 3.55 -20.96 -7.07
C ARG A 236 2.91 -22.33 -7.23
N LEU A 237 1.81 -22.43 -7.98
CA LEU A 237 1.14 -23.69 -8.31
C LEU A 237 1.82 -24.45 -9.46
N GLY A 238 2.80 -23.85 -10.14
CA GLY A 238 3.51 -24.44 -11.27
C GLY A 238 2.78 -24.33 -12.61
N ASP A 239 1.67 -23.58 -12.68
CA ASP A 239 0.95 -23.33 -13.94
C ASP A 239 1.42 -22.01 -14.60
N GLU A 240 2.57 -22.09 -15.25
CA GLU A 240 3.18 -20.93 -15.90
C GLU A 240 2.32 -20.31 -17.02
N ASN A 241 1.56 -21.14 -17.75
CA ASN A 241 0.71 -20.66 -18.83
C ASN A 241 -0.47 -19.84 -18.27
N ALA A 242 -1.14 -20.35 -17.23
CA ALA A 242 -2.17 -19.60 -16.55
C ALA A 242 -1.63 -18.32 -15.89
N ALA A 243 -0.39 -18.37 -15.36
CA ALA A 243 0.26 -17.20 -14.78
C ALA A 243 0.43 -16.08 -15.82
N VAL A 244 1.05 -16.37 -16.95
CA VAL A 244 1.24 -15.36 -18.02
C VAL A 244 -0.09 -14.83 -18.54
N ASN A 245 -1.07 -15.71 -18.75
CA ASN A 245 -2.41 -15.31 -19.19
C ASN A 245 -3.09 -14.36 -18.19
N ALA A 246 -2.96 -14.64 -16.89
CA ALA A 246 -3.48 -13.75 -15.85
C ALA A 246 -2.83 -12.36 -15.90
N LEU A 247 -1.50 -12.30 -16.06
CA LEU A 247 -0.78 -11.04 -16.15
C LEU A 247 -1.16 -10.24 -17.41
N VAL A 248 -1.22 -10.90 -18.57
CA VAL A 248 -1.62 -10.27 -19.83
C VAL A 248 -3.08 -9.79 -19.79
N THR A 249 -3.94 -10.46 -19.04
CA THR A 249 -5.33 -10.00 -18.82
C THR A 249 -5.39 -8.61 -18.18
N ALA A 250 -4.40 -8.23 -17.34
CA ALA A 250 -4.32 -6.88 -16.79
C ALA A 250 -4.23 -5.81 -17.89
N PHE A 251 -3.63 -6.14 -19.05
CA PHE A 251 -3.47 -5.20 -20.18
C PHE A 251 -4.78 -4.91 -20.92
N THR A 252 -5.83 -5.67 -20.67
CA THR A 252 -7.18 -5.35 -21.15
C THR A 252 -7.89 -4.32 -20.27
N VAL A 253 -7.35 -4.07 -19.07
CA VAL A 253 -7.91 -3.15 -18.09
C VAL A 253 -7.12 -1.84 -18.04
N SER A 254 -5.78 -1.92 -18.17
CA SER A 254 -4.87 -0.79 -18.12
C SER A 254 -3.64 -1.06 -18.99
N TYR A 255 -2.89 -0.02 -19.36
CA TYR A 255 -1.60 -0.20 -20.03
C TYR A 255 -0.61 -0.97 -19.11
N PRO A 256 0.37 -1.71 -19.72
CA PRO A 256 1.40 -2.41 -18.93
C PRO A 256 2.23 -1.43 -18.10
N ARG A 257 2.35 -1.70 -16.81
CA ARG A 257 3.16 -0.88 -15.90
C ARG A 257 4.53 -1.52 -15.68
N ALA A 258 5.45 -0.79 -15.06
CA ALA A 258 6.81 -1.25 -14.78
C ALA A 258 6.85 -2.61 -14.07
N GLU A 259 6.00 -2.81 -13.07
CA GLU A 259 5.90 -4.10 -12.36
C GLU A 259 5.47 -5.26 -13.26
N ASP A 260 4.52 -5.01 -14.17
CA ASP A 260 4.00 -6.02 -15.10
C ASP A 260 5.06 -6.40 -16.12
N CYS A 261 5.77 -5.40 -16.65
CA CYS A 261 6.89 -5.60 -17.55
C CYS A 261 8.02 -6.39 -16.87
N CYS A 262 8.39 -6.05 -15.64
CA CYS A 262 9.39 -6.79 -14.87
C CYS A 262 8.96 -8.23 -14.56
N ALA A 263 7.65 -8.46 -14.32
CA ALA A 263 7.13 -9.80 -14.09
C ALA A 263 7.27 -10.67 -15.35
N LEU A 264 6.95 -10.14 -16.55
CA LEU A 264 7.17 -10.82 -17.81
C LEU A 264 8.66 -11.05 -18.11
N ALA A 265 9.51 -10.04 -17.84
CA ALA A 265 10.95 -10.17 -18.00
C ALA A 265 11.49 -11.34 -17.18
N ARG A 266 11.15 -11.45 -15.90
CA ARG A 266 11.54 -12.57 -15.03
C ARG A 266 11.05 -13.93 -15.53
N PHE A 267 9.83 -13.97 -16.08
CA PHE A 267 9.31 -15.20 -16.69
C PHE A 267 10.21 -15.66 -17.84
N PHE A 268 10.62 -14.75 -18.74
CA PHE A 268 11.52 -15.08 -19.85
C PHE A 268 12.96 -15.40 -19.38
N GLU A 269 13.45 -14.74 -18.33
CA GLU A 269 14.71 -15.15 -17.68
C GLU A 269 14.67 -16.61 -17.22
N GLY A 270 13.57 -17.01 -16.57
CA GLY A 270 13.36 -18.39 -16.13
C GLY A 270 13.35 -19.40 -17.29
N LYS A 271 13.01 -18.96 -18.51
CA LYS A 271 13.07 -19.75 -19.76
C LYS A 271 14.43 -19.65 -20.47
N ASN A 272 15.40 -18.92 -19.94
CA ASN A 272 16.67 -18.58 -20.61
C ASN A 272 16.48 -17.82 -21.94
N ASP A 273 15.32 -17.18 -22.14
CA ASP A 273 15.09 -16.28 -23.28
C ASP A 273 15.58 -14.87 -22.92
N VAL A 274 16.90 -14.70 -23.03
CA VAL A 274 17.59 -13.44 -22.69
C VAL A 274 17.06 -12.27 -23.50
N ARG A 275 16.75 -12.49 -24.80
CA ARG A 275 16.27 -11.42 -25.70
C ARG A 275 14.91 -10.87 -25.25
N SER A 276 13.97 -11.74 -24.97
CA SER A 276 12.65 -11.34 -24.49
C SER A 276 12.72 -10.71 -23.09
N ALA A 277 13.58 -11.23 -22.21
CA ALA A 277 13.80 -10.66 -20.89
C ALA A 277 14.33 -9.22 -20.97
N ILE A 278 15.36 -8.96 -21.79
CA ILE A 278 15.91 -7.62 -22.03
C ILE A 278 14.79 -6.69 -22.54
N TYR A 279 14.05 -7.12 -23.58
CA TYR A 279 12.97 -6.31 -24.14
C TYR A 279 11.97 -5.84 -23.08
N TRP A 280 11.53 -6.73 -22.20
CA TRP A 280 10.54 -6.40 -21.18
C TRP A 280 11.10 -5.52 -20.05
N TYR A 281 12.37 -5.70 -19.64
CA TYR A 281 12.99 -4.80 -18.67
C TYR A 281 13.23 -3.40 -19.26
N GLU A 282 13.59 -3.28 -20.53
CA GLU A 282 13.69 -1.97 -21.20
C GLU A 282 12.33 -1.29 -21.32
N ARG A 283 11.24 -2.05 -21.53
CA ARG A 283 9.89 -1.49 -21.49
C ARG A 283 9.52 -0.99 -20.10
N ALA A 284 9.93 -1.68 -19.05
CA ALA A 284 9.73 -1.22 -17.68
C ALA A 284 10.33 0.17 -17.42
N LEU A 285 11.57 0.41 -17.87
CA LEU A 285 12.24 1.72 -17.76
C LEU A 285 11.53 2.85 -18.55
N GLY A 286 10.74 2.51 -19.55
CA GLY A 286 10.00 3.47 -20.36
C GLY A 286 8.60 3.80 -19.83
N THR A 287 8.15 3.16 -18.75
CA THR A 287 6.82 3.43 -18.18
C THR A 287 6.85 4.66 -17.29
N ALA A 288 5.87 5.55 -17.48
CA ALA A 288 5.63 6.66 -16.57
C ALA A 288 4.40 6.33 -15.73
N GLU A 289 4.56 6.21 -14.43
CA GLU A 289 3.43 6.03 -13.51
C GLU A 289 3.06 7.37 -12.89
N LYS A 290 1.75 7.67 -12.86
CA LYS A 290 1.23 8.87 -12.23
C LYS A 290 0.67 8.52 -10.86
N GLU A 291 1.18 9.19 -9.82
CA GLU A 291 0.66 9.06 -8.44
C GLU A 291 -0.85 9.34 -8.35
N GLU A 292 -1.37 10.19 -9.24
CA GLU A 292 -2.76 10.65 -9.28
C GLU A 292 -3.75 9.58 -9.75
N ASP A 293 -3.28 8.52 -10.44
CA ASP A 293 -4.14 7.42 -10.91
C ASP A 293 -4.64 6.53 -9.76
N GLY A 294 -4.19 6.79 -8.51
CA GLY A 294 -4.62 6.06 -7.31
C GLY A 294 -4.05 4.64 -7.21
N GLY A 295 -3.13 4.29 -8.10
CA GLY A 295 -2.45 2.99 -8.12
C GLY A 295 -1.42 2.86 -7.00
N PHE A 296 -1.09 1.63 -6.66
CA PHE A 296 0.01 1.32 -5.76
C PHE A 296 1.31 1.37 -6.55
N ILE A 297 2.18 2.34 -6.29
CA ILE A 297 3.46 2.49 -6.98
C ILE A 297 4.57 1.98 -6.08
N ASN A 298 5.30 0.97 -6.55
CA ASN A 298 6.57 0.58 -5.98
C ASN A 298 7.71 1.18 -6.83
N THR A 299 8.34 2.21 -6.30
CA THR A 299 9.35 3.01 -7.01
C THR A 299 10.57 2.20 -7.47
N ASP A 300 10.86 1.07 -6.83
CA ASP A 300 11.97 0.19 -7.23
C ASP A 300 11.78 -0.39 -8.63
N TYR A 301 10.54 -0.61 -9.07
CA TYR A 301 10.25 -1.13 -10.40
C TYR A 301 10.42 -0.08 -11.51
N LEU A 302 10.43 1.20 -11.18
CA LEU A 302 10.56 2.26 -12.19
C LEU A 302 11.98 2.33 -12.77
N ILE A 303 13.00 2.12 -11.91
CA ILE A 303 14.42 2.26 -12.34
C ILE A 303 15.27 1.13 -11.79
N TYR A 304 15.30 0.91 -10.47
CA TYR A 304 16.31 0.05 -9.84
C TYR A 304 16.24 -1.41 -10.31
N ILE A 305 15.07 -2.05 -10.19
CA ILE A 305 14.90 -3.47 -10.54
C ILE A 305 15.18 -3.74 -12.02
N PRO A 306 14.58 -3.01 -12.98
CA PRO A 306 14.90 -3.27 -14.39
C PRO A 306 16.35 -2.95 -14.71
N ALA A 307 16.95 -1.90 -14.18
CA ALA A 307 18.33 -1.53 -14.47
C ALA A 307 19.32 -2.57 -13.94
N ILE A 308 19.20 -3.00 -12.67
CA ILE A 308 20.12 -4.00 -12.13
C ILE A 308 19.97 -5.37 -12.84
N SER A 309 18.76 -5.72 -13.29
CA SER A 309 18.51 -6.94 -14.07
C SER A 309 19.11 -6.86 -15.48
N LEU A 310 18.95 -5.72 -16.15
CA LEU A 310 19.57 -5.46 -17.46
C LEU A 310 21.10 -5.50 -17.39
N CYS A 311 21.68 -4.97 -16.32
CA CYS A 311 23.12 -5.08 -16.08
C CYS A 311 23.58 -6.55 -16.18
N VAL A 312 22.91 -7.45 -15.44
CA VAL A 312 23.26 -8.87 -15.43
C VAL A 312 23.01 -9.55 -16.79
N LEU A 313 21.92 -9.20 -17.46
CA LEU A 313 21.57 -9.80 -18.77
C LEU A 313 22.53 -9.36 -19.89
N TYR A 314 22.92 -8.09 -19.93
CA TYR A 314 23.91 -7.60 -20.91
C TYR A 314 25.31 -8.11 -20.63
N ASP A 315 25.70 -8.28 -19.35
CA ASP A 315 26.96 -8.97 -19.01
C ASP A 315 26.99 -10.41 -19.55
N LYS A 316 25.91 -11.19 -19.33
CA LYS A 316 25.74 -12.52 -19.89
C LYS A 316 25.78 -12.56 -21.42
N ALA A 317 25.28 -11.52 -22.07
CA ALA A 317 25.28 -11.35 -23.51
C ALA A 317 26.68 -10.90 -24.05
N GLY A 318 27.61 -10.53 -23.18
CA GLY A 318 28.94 -10.04 -23.53
C GLY A 318 29.04 -8.57 -23.88
N ASP A 319 27.91 -7.81 -23.72
CA ASP A 319 27.91 -6.38 -23.91
C ASP A 319 28.19 -5.65 -22.57
N TYR A 320 29.47 -5.61 -22.22
CA TYR A 320 29.93 -5.03 -20.97
C TYR A 320 29.69 -3.52 -20.88
N SER A 321 29.61 -2.82 -22.02
CA SER A 321 29.37 -1.38 -22.05
C SER A 321 27.93 -1.07 -21.63
N LEU A 322 26.95 -1.77 -22.19
CA LEU A 322 25.56 -1.65 -21.76
C LEU A 322 25.34 -2.17 -20.33
N ALA A 323 26.01 -3.28 -19.95
CA ALA A 323 25.95 -3.80 -18.61
C ALA A 323 26.41 -2.74 -17.56
N GLN A 324 27.54 -2.08 -17.82
CA GLN A 324 28.03 -1.00 -16.95
C GLN A 324 27.06 0.19 -16.93
N TYR A 325 26.55 0.61 -18.09
CA TYR A 325 25.57 1.71 -18.16
C TYR A 325 24.36 1.45 -17.27
N TYR A 326 23.77 0.26 -17.35
CA TYR A 326 22.62 -0.08 -16.53
C TYR A 326 22.96 -0.26 -15.04
N ASN A 327 24.19 -0.68 -14.71
CA ASN A 327 24.65 -0.69 -13.34
C ASN A 327 24.71 0.74 -12.75
N GLU A 328 25.28 1.71 -13.50
CA GLU A 328 25.34 3.10 -13.05
C GLU A 328 23.92 3.73 -12.95
N LEU A 329 23.00 3.34 -13.84
CA LEU A 329 21.60 3.74 -13.74
C LEU A 329 20.94 3.22 -12.44
N ALA A 330 21.18 1.95 -12.07
CA ALA A 330 20.72 1.41 -10.79
C ALA A 330 21.33 2.16 -9.59
N GLY A 331 22.63 2.44 -9.65
CA GLY A 331 23.36 3.18 -8.62
C GLY A 331 22.91 4.64 -8.46
N SER A 332 22.35 5.27 -9.50
CA SER A 332 21.83 6.63 -9.44
C SER A 332 20.65 6.79 -8.46
N VAL A 333 19.89 5.70 -8.21
CA VAL A 333 18.75 5.68 -7.29
C VAL A 333 19.04 4.94 -5.99
N LYS A 334 19.97 3.95 -6.02
CA LYS A 334 20.41 3.20 -4.83
C LYS A 334 21.95 3.13 -4.77
N PRO A 335 22.64 4.21 -4.41
CA PRO A 335 24.10 4.28 -4.45
C PRO A 335 24.81 3.36 -3.45
N ASP A 336 24.13 2.96 -2.38
CA ASP A 336 24.67 2.13 -1.31
C ASP A 336 24.26 0.64 -1.45
N ASP A 337 23.55 0.27 -2.54
CA ASP A 337 23.11 -1.10 -2.75
C ASP A 337 24.27 -2.05 -2.99
N ALA A 338 24.24 -3.21 -2.33
CA ALA A 338 25.30 -4.20 -2.38
C ALA A 338 25.55 -4.76 -3.78
N SER A 339 24.48 -4.98 -4.57
CA SER A 339 24.58 -5.52 -5.93
C SER A 339 25.19 -4.48 -6.86
N TYR A 340 24.77 -3.21 -6.76
CA TYR A 340 25.37 -2.11 -7.50
C TYR A 340 26.87 -1.99 -7.22
N LEU A 341 27.25 -1.94 -5.94
CA LEU A 341 28.64 -1.79 -5.52
C LEU A 341 29.51 -2.97 -5.93
N TYR A 342 28.97 -4.20 -5.85
CA TYR A 342 29.65 -5.40 -6.34
C TYR A 342 29.90 -5.33 -7.85
N ASN A 343 28.89 -5.04 -8.64
CA ASN A 343 28.97 -4.92 -10.09
C ASN A 343 29.94 -3.79 -10.51
N LYS A 344 29.92 -2.67 -9.80
CA LYS A 344 30.84 -1.55 -10.07
C LYS A 344 32.31 -1.96 -9.97
N LYS A 345 32.68 -2.73 -8.93
CA LYS A 345 34.03 -3.28 -8.79
C LYS A 345 34.35 -4.27 -9.89
N TYR A 346 33.41 -5.15 -10.22
CA TYR A 346 33.57 -6.13 -11.30
C TYR A 346 33.88 -5.45 -12.63
N PHE A 347 33.13 -4.44 -13.04
CA PHE A 347 33.36 -3.74 -14.30
C PHE A 347 34.65 -2.92 -14.32
N GLN A 348 35.07 -2.35 -13.19
CA GLN A 348 36.38 -1.67 -13.08
C GLN A 348 37.54 -2.64 -13.42
N THR A 349 37.47 -3.86 -12.93
CA THR A 349 38.51 -4.88 -13.24
C THR A 349 38.39 -5.37 -14.69
N LYS A 350 37.16 -5.71 -15.11
CA LYS A 350 36.90 -6.30 -16.42
C LYS A 350 37.25 -5.40 -17.61
N LEU A 351 37.06 -4.08 -17.46
CA LEU A 351 37.33 -3.11 -18.53
C LEU A 351 38.80 -2.62 -18.54
N THR A 352 39.55 -2.82 -17.43
CA THR A 352 41.00 -2.53 -17.37
C THR A 352 41.85 -3.62 -18.00
N GLU A 353 41.33 -4.84 -18.14
CA GLU A 353 41.99 -5.98 -18.73
C GLU A 353 41.84 -6.07 -20.28
N ARG A 354 41.16 -5.10 -20.89
CA ARG A 354 41.00 -4.95 -22.35
C ARG A 354 41.76 -3.75 -22.88
#